data_a458b95cb413c9b72129ae47ac82eef8
#
_entry.id   a458b95cb413c9b72129ae47ac82eef8
#
_cell.length_a   1.000
_cell.length_b   1.000
_cell.length_c   1.000
_cell.angle_alpha   90.00
_cell.angle_beta   90.00
_cell.angle_gamma   90.00
#
_symmetry.space_group_name_H-M   'P 1'
#
loop_
_entity.id
_entity.type
_entity.pdbx_description
1 polymer ?
#
loop_
_entity_poly.entity_id
_entity_poly.type
_entity_poly.pdbx_seq_one_letter_code
_entity_poly.pdbx_strand_id
1 'polypeptide(L)'
;EHAHPMPDVPSPTEGNDDIDTNPIHRSPFQSQRLPTENDESPHPHSKKCRQWMKARGTISSNGGHEAHLSAIAYMSDSYFVGTIARAHKLWRYSTSRKASVDEDVLKKLLAMDDSQLARMRHVDEADIAKIKALRNGEKPLPDKEGVGDEIGMMVSLDHAIYFHNPRSFRADEWIFSEMETPWAGDGRGLVMQRMYTQDGTLIASCVQEGLVRLKQPEEPKPEPKL
;
A
#
# COMPACT_ATOMS: atom_id res chain seq x y z
N GLU A 1 -4.62 -17.09 27.32
CA GLU A 1 -4.74 -15.96 26.38
C GLU A 1 -4.61 -16.49 24.96
N HIS A 2 -5.55 -16.17 24.06
CA HIS A 2 -5.55 -16.64 22.68
C HIS A 2 -5.48 -15.44 21.75
N ALA A 3 -4.41 -15.34 20.97
CA ALA A 3 -4.26 -14.35 19.92
C ALA A 3 -4.03 -15.06 18.57
N HIS A 4 -4.42 -14.38 17.49
CA HIS A 4 -4.08 -14.86 16.14
C HIS A 4 -2.54 -14.87 15.99
N PRO A 5 -1.92 -15.99 15.64
CA PRO A 5 -0.46 -16.06 15.52
C PRO A 5 0.02 -15.19 14.38
N MET A 6 1.20 -14.59 14.55
CA MET A 6 1.89 -13.90 13.47
C MET A 6 2.31 -14.93 12.40
N PRO A 7 2.10 -14.64 11.11
CA PRO A 7 2.64 -15.48 10.05
C PRO A 7 4.17 -15.53 10.08
N ASP A 8 4.73 -16.64 9.61
CA ASP A 8 6.17 -16.76 9.40
C ASP A 8 6.57 -15.89 8.19
N VAL A 9 7.29 -14.81 8.45
CA VAL A 9 7.67 -13.81 7.44
C VAL A 9 9.14 -13.40 7.64
N PRO A 10 9.87 -13.09 6.56
CA PRO A 10 11.25 -12.64 6.65
C PRO A 10 11.35 -11.35 7.46
N SER A 11 12.31 -11.28 8.34
CA SER A 11 12.62 -10.06 9.10
C SER A 11 13.08 -8.93 8.18
N PRO A 12 12.86 -7.68 8.57
CA PRO A 12 13.35 -6.52 7.82
C PRO A 12 14.88 -6.56 7.70
N THR A 13 15.38 -6.20 6.54
CA THR A 13 16.83 -6.00 6.33
C THR A 13 17.24 -4.65 6.91
N GLU A 14 18.29 -4.64 7.76
CA GLU A 14 18.90 -3.40 8.24
C GLU A 14 19.51 -2.63 7.06
N GLY A 15 19.40 -1.30 7.09
CA GLY A 15 19.97 -0.42 6.07
C GLY A 15 19.08 -0.16 4.85
N ASN A 16 17.88 -0.67 4.83
CA ASN A 16 16.90 -0.38 3.79
C ASN A 16 16.14 0.93 4.11
N ASP A 17 16.88 2.03 4.27
CA ASP A 17 16.26 3.35 4.37
C ASP A 17 15.56 3.67 3.04
N ASP A 18 14.28 4.03 3.13
CA ASP A 18 13.52 4.51 1.97
C ASP A 18 14.33 5.56 1.21
N ILE A 19 14.46 5.39 -0.10
CA ILE A 19 15.17 6.31 -1.00
C ILE A 19 14.36 7.60 -1.24
N ASP A 20 13.44 7.96 -0.38
CA ASP A 20 12.85 9.28 -0.45
C ASP A 20 13.87 10.31 0.03
N THR A 21 14.73 10.70 -0.90
CA THR A 21 15.82 11.67 -0.68
C THR A 21 15.30 13.10 -0.51
N ASN A 22 14.00 13.34 -0.75
CA ASN A 22 13.42 14.67 -0.59
C ASN A 22 12.90 14.86 0.84
N PRO A 23 13.57 15.67 1.68
CA PRO A 23 13.15 15.87 3.08
C PRO A 23 11.77 16.52 3.21
N ILE A 24 11.28 17.22 2.19
CA ILE A 24 9.98 17.93 2.20
C ILE A 24 8.80 16.95 2.06
N HIS A 25 9.00 15.83 1.38
CA HIS A 25 7.97 14.80 1.13
C HIS A 25 8.19 13.52 1.94
N ARG A 26 9.17 13.52 2.84
CA ARG A 26 9.51 12.33 3.60
C ARG A 26 8.40 11.99 4.58
N SER A 27 7.76 10.84 4.40
CA SER A 27 6.81 10.30 5.36
C SER A 27 7.44 10.17 6.76
N PRO A 28 6.70 10.46 7.85
CA PRO A 28 7.19 10.32 9.21
C PRO A 28 7.49 8.89 9.62
N PHE A 29 7.18 7.92 8.79
CA PHE A 29 7.49 6.50 8.99
C PHE A 29 8.08 5.89 7.73
N GLN A 30 8.74 4.77 7.88
CA GLN A 30 9.24 3.94 6.78
C GLN A 30 8.47 2.63 6.73
N SER A 31 8.36 2.05 5.54
CA SER A 31 7.73 0.76 5.33
C SER A 31 8.51 -0.08 4.33
N GLN A 32 8.52 -1.38 4.56
CA GLN A 32 9.09 -2.39 3.66
C GLN A 32 7.97 -3.36 3.30
N ARG A 33 7.55 -3.32 2.04
CA ARG A 33 6.52 -4.24 1.53
C ARG A 33 7.10 -5.63 1.34
N LEU A 34 6.25 -6.61 1.57
CA LEU A 34 6.49 -8.00 1.22
C LEU A 34 5.61 -8.39 0.03
N PRO A 35 5.96 -9.44 -0.70
CA PRO A 35 5.10 -10.00 -1.73
C PRO A 35 3.71 -10.30 -1.17
N THR A 36 2.68 -10.07 -1.98
CA THR A 36 1.30 -10.41 -1.62
C THR A 36 1.17 -11.93 -1.54
N GLU A 37 0.73 -12.44 -0.40
CA GLU A 37 0.44 -13.86 -0.28
C GLU A 37 -0.78 -14.23 -1.11
N ASN A 38 -0.72 -15.38 -1.76
CA ASN A 38 -1.77 -15.89 -2.66
C ASN A 38 -2.10 -14.93 -3.81
N ASP A 39 -1.13 -14.16 -4.31
CA ASP A 39 -1.38 -13.15 -5.36
C ASP A 39 -2.00 -13.74 -6.63
N GLU A 40 -1.64 -14.97 -6.97
CA GLU A 40 -2.19 -15.69 -8.14
C GLU A 40 -3.61 -16.24 -7.91
N SER A 41 -4.14 -16.16 -6.68
CA SER A 41 -5.50 -16.63 -6.40
C SER A 41 -6.53 -15.81 -7.18
N PRO A 42 -7.54 -16.45 -7.81
CA PRO A 42 -8.66 -15.75 -8.41
C PRO A 42 -9.59 -15.12 -7.38
N HIS A 43 -9.41 -15.45 -6.10
CA HIS A 43 -10.25 -14.99 -5.00
C HIS A 43 -9.58 -13.84 -4.22
N PRO A 44 -10.01 -12.58 -4.39
CA PRO A 44 -9.38 -11.44 -3.73
C PRO A 44 -9.32 -11.56 -2.20
N HIS A 45 -10.37 -12.13 -1.58
CA HIS A 45 -10.44 -12.33 -0.13
C HIS A 45 -9.41 -13.31 0.44
N SER A 46 -8.78 -14.14 -0.39
CA SER A 46 -7.71 -15.05 0.03
C SER A 46 -6.33 -14.40 0.02
N LYS A 47 -6.19 -13.21 -0.58
CA LYS A 47 -4.92 -12.50 -0.71
C LYS A 47 -4.60 -11.73 0.55
N LYS A 48 -3.31 -11.77 0.96
CA LYS A 48 -2.82 -11.02 2.12
C LYS A 48 -1.75 -10.03 1.66
N CYS A 49 -2.00 -8.75 1.92
CA CYS A 49 -1.00 -7.70 1.71
C CYS A 49 -0.20 -7.52 3.00
N ARG A 50 1.12 -7.62 2.91
CA ARG A 50 2.01 -7.65 4.08
C ARG A 50 3.09 -6.58 3.98
N GLN A 51 3.44 -6.01 5.10
CA GLN A 51 4.53 -5.04 5.18
C GLN A 51 5.09 -4.95 6.60
N TRP A 52 6.36 -4.56 6.69
CA TRP A 52 6.95 -4.04 7.90
C TRP A 52 6.87 -2.51 7.90
N MET A 53 6.67 -1.91 9.07
CA MET A 53 6.64 -0.45 9.22
C MET A 53 7.22 -0.02 10.56
N LYS A 54 7.81 1.17 10.60
CA LYS A 54 8.27 1.82 11.84
C LYS A 54 8.29 3.34 11.69
N ALA A 55 8.09 4.07 12.77
CA ALA A 55 8.31 5.51 12.80
C ALA A 55 9.79 5.83 12.53
N ARG A 56 10.07 6.96 11.87
CA ARG A 56 11.44 7.40 11.62
C ARG A 56 12.01 8.06 12.87
N GLY A 57 13.28 7.79 13.12
CA GLY A 57 13.99 8.29 14.30
C GLY A 57 13.52 7.60 15.58
N THR A 58 13.86 8.20 16.71
CA THR A 58 13.53 7.67 18.04
C THR A 58 12.44 8.52 18.68
N ILE A 59 11.37 7.87 19.13
CA ILE A 59 10.32 8.52 19.90
C ILE A 59 10.86 8.71 21.33
N SER A 60 10.93 9.96 21.77
CA SER A 60 11.51 10.28 23.06
C SER A 60 10.65 9.76 24.22
N SER A 61 11.30 9.43 25.33
CA SER A 61 10.62 9.02 26.57
C SER A 61 9.70 10.09 27.16
N ASN A 62 9.93 11.37 26.82
CA ASN A 62 9.09 12.48 27.31
C ASN A 62 7.64 12.41 26.80
N GLY A 63 7.40 11.83 25.63
CA GLY A 63 6.06 11.59 25.08
C GLY A 63 5.36 10.38 25.70
N GLY A 64 6.08 9.61 26.51
CA GLY A 64 5.56 8.42 27.15
C GLY A 64 5.09 7.36 26.15
N HIS A 65 4.35 6.41 26.65
CA HIS A 65 3.78 5.34 25.83
C HIS A 65 2.70 5.85 24.83
N GLU A 66 2.02 6.93 25.18
CA GLU A 66 0.96 7.54 24.36
C GLU A 66 1.47 8.04 23.00
N ALA A 67 2.73 8.49 22.93
CA ALA A 67 3.34 8.87 21.67
C ALA A 67 3.49 7.67 20.70
N HIS A 68 3.79 6.47 21.22
CA HIS A 68 3.84 5.25 20.42
C HIS A 68 2.45 4.84 19.96
N LEU A 69 1.41 4.94 20.79
CA LEU A 69 0.02 4.69 20.39
C LEU A 69 -0.43 5.64 19.28
N SER A 70 -0.14 6.92 19.40
CA SER A 70 -0.46 7.93 18.39
C SER A 70 0.26 7.66 17.06
N ALA A 71 1.54 7.26 17.12
CA ALA A 71 2.30 6.89 15.94
C ALA A 71 1.69 5.66 15.22
N ILE A 72 1.29 4.62 15.97
CA ILE A 72 0.61 3.45 15.40
C ILE A 72 -0.74 3.83 14.81
N ALA A 73 -1.54 4.66 15.49
CA ALA A 73 -2.82 5.12 14.96
C ALA A 73 -2.65 5.84 13.62
N TYR A 74 -1.61 6.67 13.48
CA TYR A 74 -1.27 7.31 12.21
C TYR A 74 -0.79 6.30 11.16
N MET A 75 0.10 5.38 11.52
CA MET A 75 0.66 4.41 10.57
C MET A 75 -0.36 3.36 10.12
N SER A 76 -1.33 3.01 10.95
CA SER A 76 -2.33 1.98 10.66
C SER A 76 -3.24 2.33 9.47
N ASP A 77 -3.50 3.62 9.22
CA ASP A 77 -4.27 4.07 8.06
C ASP A 77 -3.48 4.02 6.74
N SER A 78 -2.16 3.86 6.82
CA SER A 78 -1.30 3.87 5.64
C SER A 78 -1.46 2.64 4.78
N TYR A 79 -1.80 2.84 3.50
CA TYR A 79 -2.09 1.79 2.51
C TYR A 79 -3.31 0.93 2.83
N PHE A 80 -4.06 1.24 3.86
CA PHE A 80 -5.09 0.37 4.37
C PHE A 80 -6.23 0.19 3.37
N VAL A 81 -6.95 1.25 2.99
CA VAL A 81 -7.99 1.19 1.94
C VAL A 81 -7.44 0.74 0.58
N GLY A 82 -6.17 1.02 0.31
CA GLY A 82 -5.47 0.58 -0.89
C GLY A 82 -5.31 -0.95 -1.01
N THR A 83 -5.53 -1.69 0.07
CA THR A 83 -5.56 -3.16 0.05
C THR A 83 -6.66 -3.69 -0.85
N ILE A 84 -7.83 -3.01 -0.93
CA ILE A 84 -8.92 -3.37 -1.84
C ILE A 84 -8.41 -3.35 -3.29
N ALA A 85 -7.78 -2.25 -3.69
CA ALA A 85 -7.25 -2.10 -5.04
C ALA A 85 -6.22 -3.19 -5.38
N ARG A 86 -5.30 -3.47 -4.47
CA ARG A 86 -4.26 -4.49 -4.66
C ARG A 86 -4.84 -5.90 -4.77
N ALA A 87 -5.72 -6.28 -3.85
CA ALA A 87 -6.32 -7.61 -3.83
C ALA A 87 -7.16 -7.88 -5.09
N HIS A 88 -7.88 -6.87 -5.57
CA HIS A 88 -8.71 -6.94 -6.76
C HIS A 88 -7.98 -6.62 -8.06
N LYS A 89 -6.66 -6.33 -8.01
CA LYS A 89 -5.84 -5.92 -9.16
C LYS A 89 -6.42 -4.71 -9.92
N LEU A 90 -7.04 -3.77 -9.18
CA LEU A 90 -7.56 -2.52 -9.72
C LEU A 90 -6.44 -1.50 -9.89
N TRP A 91 -6.55 -0.67 -10.93
CA TRP A 91 -5.55 0.37 -11.20
C TRP A 91 -5.96 1.71 -10.59
N ARG A 92 -5.08 2.29 -9.79
CA ARG A 92 -5.28 3.62 -9.22
C ARG A 92 -4.87 4.74 -10.17
N TYR A 93 -3.95 4.45 -11.08
CA TYR A 93 -3.41 5.43 -12.02
C TYR A 93 -3.70 4.96 -13.44
N SER A 94 -4.51 5.76 -14.15
CA SER A 94 -4.72 5.55 -15.58
C SER A 94 -3.40 5.68 -16.31
N THR A 95 -3.01 4.63 -17.02
CA THR A 95 -2.06 4.74 -18.13
C THR A 95 -2.75 5.24 -19.40
N SER A 96 -4.00 5.71 -19.29
CA SER A 96 -4.69 6.30 -20.42
C SER A 96 -3.93 7.53 -20.90
N ARG A 97 -3.60 7.54 -22.15
CA ARG A 97 -2.78 8.43 -22.99
C ARG A 97 -2.92 9.96 -22.80
N LYS A 98 -3.58 10.46 -21.76
CA LYS A 98 -3.77 11.90 -21.50
C LYS A 98 -3.25 12.41 -20.18
N ALA A 99 -2.88 11.56 -19.21
CA ALA A 99 -2.00 12.01 -18.15
C ALA A 99 -0.58 11.87 -18.69
N SER A 100 -0.03 12.96 -19.20
CA SER A 100 1.41 13.05 -19.43
C SER A 100 2.07 12.77 -18.09
N VAL A 101 2.62 11.56 -17.92
CA VAL A 101 3.65 11.38 -16.89
C VAL A 101 4.63 12.49 -17.19
N ASP A 102 4.86 13.37 -16.22
CA ASP A 102 5.78 14.47 -16.34
C ASP A 102 7.08 13.86 -16.89
N GLU A 103 7.53 14.33 -18.07
CA GLU A 103 8.67 13.76 -18.79
C GLU A 103 9.90 13.69 -17.87
N ASP A 104 9.99 14.61 -16.91
CA ASP A 104 11.04 14.65 -15.91
C ASP A 104 10.89 13.54 -14.84
N VAL A 105 9.67 13.19 -14.48
CA VAL A 105 9.39 12.05 -13.58
C VAL A 105 9.75 10.75 -14.28
N LEU A 106 9.34 10.57 -15.53
CA LEU A 106 9.68 9.38 -16.30
C LEU A 106 11.19 9.25 -16.49
N LYS A 107 11.90 10.34 -16.80
CA LYS A 107 13.38 10.34 -16.90
C LYS A 107 14.04 9.92 -15.58
N LYS A 108 13.53 10.41 -14.44
CA LYS A 108 14.02 10.01 -13.11
C LYS A 108 13.79 8.52 -12.85
N LEU A 109 12.61 7.99 -13.17
CA LEU A 109 12.28 6.58 -13.01
C LEU A 109 13.18 5.68 -13.88
N LEU A 110 13.43 6.07 -15.13
CA LEU A 110 14.30 5.34 -16.04
C LEU A 110 15.78 5.37 -15.61
N ALA A 111 16.21 6.38 -14.87
CA ALA A 111 17.57 6.50 -14.34
C ALA A 111 17.79 5.71 -13.04
N MET A 112 16.74 5.26 -12.37
CA MET A 112 16.84 4.50 -11.11
C MET A 112 17.30 3.06 -11.38
N ASP A 113 18.12 2.49 -10.50
CA ASP A 113 18.45 1.07 -10.55
C ASP A 113 17.28 0.20 -10.04
N ASP A 114 17.39 -1.11 -10.23
CA ASP A 114 16.33 -2.06 -9.87
C ASP A 114 16.05 -2.08 -8.36
N SER A 115 17.08 -1.84 -7.54
CA SER A 115 16.91 -1.81 -6.10
C SER A 115 16.18 -0.54 -5.64
N GLN A 116 16.40 0.55 -6.35
CA GLN A 116 15.72 1.83 -6.12
C GLN A 116 14.24 1.73 -6.52
N LEU A 117 13.94 1.13 -7.67
CA LEU A 117 12.56 0.92 -8.12
C LEU A 117 11.78 0.02 -7.16
N ALA A 118 12.39 -1.08 -6.69
CA ALA A 118 11.76 -2.01 -5.76
C ALA A 118 11.40 -1.36 -4.40
N ARG A 119 12.07 -0.26 -4.04
CA ARG A 119 11.83 0.48 -2.79
C ARG A 119 10.80 1.60 -2.93
N MET A 120 10.33 1.90 -4.14
CA MET A 120 9.35 2.96 -4.33
C MET A 120 7.98 2.58 -3.75
N ARG A 121 7.43 3.46 -2.93
CA ARG A 121 6.18 3.22 -2.16
C ARG A 121 4.93 3.03 -3.02
N HIS A 122 4.93 3.61 -4.22
CA HIS A 122 3.73 3.75 -5.06
C HIS A 122 3.86 3.02 -6.39
N VAL A 123 4.92 2.26 -6.58
CA VAL A 123 5.21 1.51 -7.80
C VAL A 123 5.06 0.03 -7.47
N ASP A 124 4.16 -0.65 -8.14
CA ASP A 124 3.98 -2.08 -7.97
C ASP A 124 4.93 -2.88 -8.89
N GLU A 125 4.94 -4.20 -8.75
CA GLU A 125 5.82 -5.07 -9.56
C GLU A 125 5.52 -4.95 -11.07
N ALA A 126 4.26 -4.73 -11.44
CA ALA A 126 3.89 -4.56 -12.85
C ALA A 126 4.41 -3.23 -13.41
N ASP A 127 4.35 -2.16 -12.62
CA ASP A 127 4.94 -0.87 -12.99
C ASP A 127 6.46 -0.95 -13.06
N ILE A 128 7.10 -1.67 -12.13
CA ILE A 128 8.56 -1.92 -12.17
C ILE A 128 8.92 -2.67 -13.45
N ALA A 129 8.16 -3.71 -13.81
CA ALA A 129 8.39 -4.46 -15.04
C ALA A 129 8.24 -3.58 -16.30
N LYS A 130 7.25 -2.68 -16.33
CA LYS A 130 7.06 -1.70 -17.41
C LYS A 130 8.23 -0.72 -17.52
N ILE A 131 8.71 -0.19 -16.39
CA ILE A 131 9.86 0.72 -16.35
C ILE A 131 11.13 0.01 -16.85
N LYS A 132 11.34 -1.25 -16.44
CA LYS A 132 12.46 -2.07 -16.90
C LYS A 132 12.39 -2.32 -18.42
N ALA A 133 11.22 -2.68 -18.95
CA ALA A 133 11.01 -2.87 -20.39
C ALA A 133 11.33 -1.58 -21.18
N LEU A 134 10.82 -0.42 -20.71
CA LEU A 134 11.12 0.89 -21.31
C LEU A 134 12.63 1.22 -21.27
N ARG A 135 13.32 0.91 -20.16
CA ARG A 135 14.76 1.10 -20.03
C ARG A 135 15.55 0.27 -21.03
N ASN A 136 15.10 -0.95 -21.30
CA ASN A 136 15.71 -1.86 -22.27
C ASN A 136 15.34 -1.52 -23.73
N GLY A 137 14.57 -0.47 -23.99
CA GLY A 137 14.08 -0.12 -25.34
C GLY A 137 13.00 -1.06 -25.86
N GLU A 138 12.46 -1.90 -25.00
CA GLU A 138 11.34 -2.79 -25.33
C GLU A 138 10.03 -1.98 -25.31
N LYS A 139 9.12 -2.27 -26.24
CA LYS A 139 7.76 -1.74 -26.10
C LYS A 139 7.16 -2.36 -24.85
N PRO A 140 6.60 -1.53 -23.90
CA PRO A 140 5.88 -2.10 -22.79
C PRO A 140 4.88 -3.10 -23.34
N LEU A 141 4.86 -4.30 -22.74
CA LEU A 141 3.83 -5.28 -23.07
C LEU A 141 2.49 -4.55 -22.98
N PRO A 142 1.63 -4.63 -24.03
CA PRO A 142 0.27 -4.15 -23.90
C PRO A 142 -0.28 -4.76 -22.62
N ASP A 143 -0.91 -3.92 -21.79
CA ASP A 143 -1.57 -4.41 -20.59
C ASP A 143 -2.32 -5.67 -21.01
N LYS A 144 -1.99 -6.82 -20.38
CA LYS A 144 -2.64 -8.11 -20.72
C LYS A 144 -4.13 -7.81 -20.84
N GLU A 145 -4.78 -8.31 -21.88
CA GLU A 145 -6.24 -8.21 -22.04
C GLU A 145 -6.89 -8.54 -20.71
N GLY A 146 -7.46 -7.54 -20.06
CA GLY A 146 -7.87 -7.59 -18.67
C GLY A 146 -7.19 -6.48 -17.87
N VAL A 147 -7.12 -5.25 -18.44
CA VAL A 147 -6.87 -4.05 -17.65
C VAL A 147 -7.94 -4.04 -16.57
N GLY A 148 -7.54 -4.31 -15.33
CA GLY A 148 -8.45 -4.20 -14.20
C GLY A 148 -9.12 -2.83 -14.25
N ASP A 149 -10.38 -2.79 -13.89
CA ASP A 149 -11.15 -1.54 -13.90
C ASP A 149 -10.39 -0.41 -13.23
N GLU A 150 -10.38 0.75 -13.85
CA GLU A 150 -9.67 1.92 -13.34
C GLU A 150 -10.44 2.55 -12.18
N ILE A 151 -9.74 2.85 -11.09
CA ILE A 151 -10.33 3.53 -9.94
C ILE A 151 -10.53 5.01 -10.27
N GLY A 152 -11.79 5.44 -10.25
CA GLY A 152 -12.17 6.85 -10.37
C GLY A 152 -12.17 7.59 -9.03
N MET A 153 -12.50 6.88 -7.95
CA MET A 153 -12.53 7.43 -6.58
C MET A 153 -12.20 6.35 -5.56
N MET A 154 -11.36 6.71 -4.59
CA MET A 154 -11.07 5.87 -3.43
C MET A 154 -10.91 6.76 -2.19
N VAL A 155 -11.73 6.53 -1.17
CA VAL A 155 -11.73 7.30 0.08
C VAL A 155 -12.15 6.43 1.25
N SER A 156 -11.50 6.62 2.40
CA SER A 156 -11.89 5.96 3.67
C SER A 156 -13.19 6.55 4.18
N LEU A 157 -14.10 5.71 4.63
CA LEU A 157 -15.38 6.11 5.26
C LEU A 157 -15.26 6.12 6.78
N ASP A 158 -14.52 5.19 7.34
CA ASP A 158 -14.22 5.07 8.75
C ASP A 158 -12.81 4.55 8.98
N HIS A 159 -12.36 4.46 10.21
CA HIS A 159 -11.16 3.77 10.63
C HIS A 159 -11.25 3.44 12.11
N ALA A 160 -11.36 2.16 12.43
CA ALA A 160 -11.38 1.68 13.81
C ALA A 160 -10.08 0.93 14.12
N ILE A 161 -9.47 1.25 15.27
CA ILE A 161 -8.30 0.56 15.80
C ILE A 161 -8.58 0.03 17.20
N TYR A 162 -8.25 -1.23 17.43
CA TYR A 162 -8.38 -1.93 18.70
C TYR A 162 -6.99 -2.31 19.20
N PHE A 163 -6.52 -1.67 20.27
CA PHE A 163 -5.25 -1.99 20.89
C PHE A 163 -5.40 -3.18 21.84
N HIS A 164 -4.64 -4.25 21.62
CA HIS A 164 -4.66 -5.47 22.43
C HIS A 164 -3.58 -5.44 23.52
N ASN A 165 -2.34 -5.07 23.15
CA ASN A 165 -1.21 -4.99 24.03
C ASN A 165 -0.56 -3.60 23.97
N PRO A 166 -1.26 -2.55 24.46
CA PRO A 166 -0.87 -1.18 24.21
C PRO A 166 0.47 -0.76 24.84
N ARG A 167 1.02 -1.52 25.79
CA ARG A 167 2.27 -1.22 26.49
C ARG A 167 3.44 -2.11 26.09
N SER A 168 3.25 -3.06 25.17
CA SER A 168 4.25 -4.08 24.82
C SER A 168 5.06 -3.75 23.58
N PHE A 169 4.95 -2.55 23.00
CA PHE A 169 5.63 -2.21 21.77
C PHE A 169 6.19 -0.79 21.75
N ARG A 170 7.10 -0.58 20.80
CA ARG A 170 7.58 0.74 20.40
C ARG A 170 7.29 0.94 18.91
N ALA A 171 6.72 2.10 18.55
CA ALA A 171 6.39 2.39 17.15
C ALA A 171 7.63 2.78 16.30
N ASP A 172 8.76 3.07 16.94
CA ASP A 172 10.06 3.30 16.30
C ASP A 172 10.90 2.01 16.17
N GLU A 173 10.32 0.86 16.51
CA GLU A 173 10.80 -0.47 16.16
C GLU A 173 9.95 -1.06 15.02
N TRP A 174 10.47 -2.09 14.33
CA TRP A 174 9.73 -2.73 13.25
C TRP A 174 8.47 -3.43 13.74
N ILE A 175 7.36 -3.11 13.12
CA ILE A 175 6.02 -3.67 13.35
C ILE A 175 5.58 -4.33 12.05
N PHE A 176 5.19 -5.59 12.13
CA PHE A 176 4.60 -6.32 11.02
C PHE A 176 3.11 -5.99 10.90
N SER A 177 2.66 -5.78 9.68
CA SER A 177 1.26 -5.52 9.35
C SER A 177 0.80 -6.49 8.26
N GLU A 178 -0.28 -7.22 8.52
CA GLU A 178 -0.98 -8.05 7.56
C GLU A 178 -2.37 -7.50 7.32
N MET A 179 -2.72 -7.29 6.05
CA MET A 179 -4.00 -6.70 5.62
C MET A 179 -4.70 -7.62 4.63
N GLU A 180 -6.02 -7.69 4.75
CA GLU A 180 -6.91 -8.46 3.87
C GLU A 180 -8.17 -7.68 3.56
N THR A 181 -8.84 -8.04 2.45
CA THR A 181 -10.15 -7.50 2.09
C THR A 181 -11.15 -8.65 2.02
N PRO A 182 -11.90 -8.92 3.12
CA PRO A 182 -12.85 -10.02 3.16
C PRO A 182 -14.07 -9.80 2.27
N TRP A 183 -14.38 -8.55 1.94
CA TRP A 183 -15.53 -8.17 1.12
C TRP A 183 -15.27 -6.89 0.32
N ALA A 184 -15.75 -6.87 -0.92
CA ALA A 184 -15.90 -5.66 -1.73
C ALA A 184 -17.10 -5.81 -2.67
N GLY A 185 -17.92 -4.75 -2.78
CA GLY A 185 -19.12 -4.70 -3.61
C GLY A 185 -19.81 -3.33 -3.51
N ASP A 186 -20.72 -3.03 -4.43
CA ASP A 186 -21.49 -1.77 -4.45
C ASP A 186 -20.64 -0.49 -4.34
N GLY A 187 -19.47 -0.50 -4.93
CA GLY A 187 -18.53 0.63 -4.89
C GLY A 187 -17.89 0.85 -3.52
N ARG A 188 -17.87 -0.16 -2.64
CA ARG A 188 -17.26 -0.14 -1.31
C ARG A 188 -16.41 -1.38 -1.08
N GLY A 189 -15.55 -1.36 -0.08
CA GLY A 189 -14.83 -2.53 0.38
C GLY A 189 -14.45 -2.42 1.85
N LEU A 190 -14.41 -3.58 2.50
CA LEU A 190 -13.97 -3.71 3.89
C LEU A 190 -12.52 -4.20 3.92
N VAL A 191 -11.70 -3.58 4.76
CA VAL A 191 -10.32 -4.01 5.00
C VAL A 191 -10.13 -4.32 6.47
N MET A 192 -9.42 -5.40 6.74
CA MET A 192 -8.99 -5.79 8.07
C MET A 192 -7.47 -5.84 8.14
N GLN A 193 -6.91 -5.43 9.27
CA GLN A 193 -5.47 -5.41 9.51
C GLN A 193 -5.16 -5.99 10.88
N ARG A 194 -4.07 -6.74 10.96
CA ARG A 194 -3.45 -7.17 12.22
C ARG A 194 -2.03 -6.65 12.27
N MET A 195 -1.62 -6.13 13.42
CA MET A 195 -0.31 -5.56 13.63
C MET A 195 0.41 -6.30 14.76
N TYR A 196 1.69 -6.65 14.52
CA TYR A 196 2.49 -7.46 15.43
C TYR A 196 3.86 -6.83 15.66
N THR A 197 4.40 -7.02 16.84
CA THR A 197 5.84 -6.82 17.09
C THR A 197 6.67 -7.89 16.40
N GLN A 198 7.99 -7.70 16.33
CA GLN A 198 8.90 -8.68 15.71
C GLN A 198 8.89 -10.04 16.40
N ASP A 199 8.58 -10.10 17.70
CA ASP A 199 8.46 -11.33 18.47
C ASP A 199 7.09 -12.03 18.32
N GLY A 200 6.21 -11.48 17.48
CA GLY A 200 4.90 -12.07 17.18
C GLY A 200 3.77 -11.67 18.15
N THR A 201 3.99 -10.71 19.03
CA THR A 201 2.92 -10.21 19.92
C THR A 201 1.92 -9.38 19.12
N LEU A 202 0.63 -9.79 19.11
CA LEU A 202 -0.44 -9.01 18.48
C LEU A 202 -0.71 -7.73 19.30
N ILE A 203 -0.43 -6.59 18.71
CA ILE A 203 -0.54 -5.28 19.38
C ILE A 203 -1.81 -4.52 19.03
N ALA A 204 -2.29 -4.67 17.80
CA ALA A 204 -3.51 -3.99 17.35
C ALA A 204 -4.22 -4.75 16.22
N SER A 205 -5.52 -4.56 16.12
CA SER A 205 -6.33 -4.91 14.95
C SER A 205 -7.07 -3.67 14.47
N CYS A 206 -7.15 -3.50 13.15
CA CYS A 206 -7.88 -2.40 12.54
C CYS A 206 -8.94 -2.92 11.59
N VAL A 207 -10.00 -2.13 11.45
CA VAL A 207 -11.08 -2.36 10.48
C VAL A 207 -11.39 -1.02 9.84
N GLN A 208 -11.54 -1.02 8.51
CA GLN A 208 -11.87 0.17 7.74
C GLN A 208 -12.80 -0.18 6.59
N GLU A 209 -13.87 0.60 6.43
CA GLU A 209 -14.65 0.60 5.20
C GLU A 209 -14.15 1.73 4.29
N GLY A 210 -14.02 1.44 3.00
CA GLY A 210 -13.65 2.42 1.99
C GLY A 210 -14.64 2.46 0.84
N LEU A 211 -14.88 3.66 0.30
CA LEU A 211 -15.55 3.84 -0.97
C LEU A 211 -14.52 3.63 -2.07
N VAL A 212 -14.81 2.72 -3.01
CA VAL A 212 -13.97 2.44 -4.18
C VAL A 212 -14.86 2.39 -5.40
N ARG A 213 -14.87 3.45 -6.19
CA ARG A 213 -15.67 3.56 -7.41
C ARG A 213 -14.77 3.46 -8.63
N LEU A 214 -15.17 2.64 -9.58
CA LEU A 214 -14.51 2.50 -10.86
C LEU A 214 -14.91 3.66 -11.78
N LYS A 215 -14.02 4.03 -12.68
CA LYS A 215 -14.34 4.99 -13.74
C LYS A 215 -15.44 4.40 -14.62
N GLN A 216 -16.46 5.21 -14.88
CA GLN A 216 -17.47 4.87 -15.88
C GLN A 216 -16.94 5.25 -17.27
N PRO A 217 -17.28 4.49 -18.32
CA PRO A 217 -17.04 4.91 -19.70
C PRO A 217 -17.64 6.31 -19.92
N GLU A 218 -16.87 7.20 -20.55
CA GLU A 218 -17.44 8.50 -20.94
C GLU A 218 -18.59 8.26 -21.92
N GLU A 219 -19.80 8.70 -21.57
CA GLU A 219 -20.91 8.74 -22.53
C GLU A 219 -20.51 9.65 -23.70
N PRO A 220 -20.72 9.23 -24.96
CA PRO A 220 -20.43 10.08 -26.10
C PRO A 220 -21.21 11.40 -25.95
N LYS A 221 -20.51 12.53 -25.93
CA LYS A 221 -21.14 13.83 -25.88
C LYS A 221 -22.11 13.94 -27.04
N PRO A 222 -23.38 14.34 -26.80
CA PRO A 222 -24.32 14.54 -27.89
C PRO A 222 -23.72 15.55 -28.86
N GLU A 223 -23.72 15.21 -30.17
CA GLU A 223 -23.28 16.14 -31.20
C GLU A 223 -24.10 17.45 -31.10
N PRO A 224 -23.45 18.60 -31.21
CA PRO A 224 -24.17 19.86 -31.21
C PRO A 224 -25.17 19.84 -32.37
N LYS A 225 -26.45 19.92 -32.06
CA LYS A 225 -27.47 20.12 -33.09
C LYS A 225 -27.23 21.46 -33.73
N LEU A 226 -26.88 21.47 -35.01
CA LEU A 226 -26.86 22.64 -35.87
C LEU A 226 -28.27 23.19 -36.04
#